data_a4c88bb6cc9d0daf6201b6c18ce999df
#
_entry.id   a4c88bb6cc9d0daf6201b6c18ce999df
#
_cell.length_a   1.000
_cell.length_b   1.000
_cell.length_c   1.000
_cell.angle_alpha   90.00
_cell.angle_beta   90.00
_cell.angle_gamma   90.00
#
_symmetry.space_group_name_H-M   'P 1'
#
loop_
_entity.id
_entity.type
_entity.pdbx_description
1 polymer ?
#
loop_
_entity_poly.entity_id
_entity_poly.type
_entity_poly.pdbx_seq_one_letter_code
_entity_poly.pdbx_strand_id
1 'polypeptide(L)'
;MSVTTESTFQFFGGAQNPRGADRRPVPGPFRSGVSLHSHTMFSEESLDMVPRYTAKLPYIGQAIRRKEAEYSAKRGIEFDFRKAFWTPPLAPRQAYRLEEKQIQRQFELPALVSLTDHDDIRAAALLRVLDRFRKIPLSTEWTVPFGPTFFHLGLHNIPVEQSIAIQAELSQFTANPLPGMLAALLRKLNAVPDLLVVLNHPLWDEKGIGADEHRQTLHTLLSEHRLHIHALELNGLRSWRENLEVIWLGRANGMPVVSGGDRHGREPNAILNLTGATTFEGFVEEV
;
A
#
# COMPACT_ATOMS: atom_id res chain seq x y z
N MET A 1 5.49 36.66 0.51
CA MET A 1 6.74 35.89 0.67
C MET A 1 6.32 34.43 0.68
N SER A 2 6.54 33.75 -0.42
CA SER A 2 6.21 32.33 -0.59
C SER A 2 7.33 31.51 0.05
N VAL A 3 7.03 30.81 1.12
CA VAL A 3 7.95 29.83 1.71
C VAL A 3 7.73 28.54 0.93
N THR A 4 8.61 28.26 -0.03
CA THR A 4 8.72 26.94 -0.64
C THR A 4 9.34 26.01 0.39
N THR A 5 8.52 25.17 1.01
CA THR A 5 9.01 24.03 1.78
C THR A 5 9.63 23.03 0.81
N GLU A 6 10.95 23.06 0.67
CA GLU A 6 11.66 21.92 0.06
C GLU A 6 11.49 20.72 1.00
N SER A 7 10.69 19.76 0.61
CA SER A 7 10.62 18.47 1.30
C SER A 7 11.96 17.76 1.11
N THR A 8 12.76 17.69 2.16
CA THR A 8 14.08 17.06 2.15
C THR A 8 13.90 15.56 2.37
N PHE A 9 13.94 14.76 1.29
CA PHE A 9 14.00 13.32 1.39
C PHE A 9 15.40 12.87 1.78
N GLN A 10 15.53 12.20 2.92
CA GLN A 10 16.76 11.51 3.28
C GLN A 10 16.56 10.00 3.13
N PHE A 11 17.27 9.40 2.18
CA PHE A 11 17.26 7.96 1.97
C PHE A 11 18.33 7.31 2.85
N PHE A 12 17.90 6.48 3.80
CA PHE A 12 18.78 5.59 4.52
C PHE A 12 18.76 4.24 3.80
N GLY A 13 19.68 4.05 2.83
CA GLY A 13 19.88 2.78 2.17
C GLY A 13 20.38 1.75 3.19
N GLY A 14 19.51 0.81 3.55
CA GLY A 14 19.89 -0.36 4.35
C GLY A 14 20.75 -1.30 3.53
N ALA A 15 22.05 -1.04 3.44
CA ALA A 15 22.98 -2.11 3.13
C ALA A 15 22.85 -3.13 4.27
N GLN A 16 22.52 -4.37 3.94
CA GLN A 16 22.51 -5.48 4.90
C GLN A 16 23.91 -5.61 5.49
N ASN A 17 24.11 -5.00 6.65
CA ASN A 17 25.27 -5.25 7.47
C ASN A 17 24.81 -6.03 8.71
N PRO A 18 24.98 -7.38 8.72
CA PRO A 18 24.54 -8.21 9.86
C PRO A 18 25.41 -8.06 11.11
N ARG A 19 26.43 -7.20 11.09
CA ARG A 19 27.35 -7.04 12.23
C ARG A 19 27.52 -5.56 12.58
N GLY A 20 26.81 -5.15 13.61
CA GLY A 20 27.00 -3.85 14.26
C GLY A 20 26.23 -2.71 13.58
N ALA A 21 25.03 -2.47 14.04
CA ALA A 21 24.26 -1.29 13.69
C ALA A 21 25.03 -0.03 14.10
N ASP A 22 25.63 0.64 13.13
CA ASP A 22 26.08 2.02 13.32
C ASP A 22 24.81 2.85 13.52
N ARG A 23 24.41 3.04 14.78
CA ARG A 23 23.25 3.86 15.17
C ARG A 23 23.61 5.31 14.95
N ARG A 24 23.37 5.81 13.73
CA ARG A 24 23.49 7.23 13.47
C ARG A 24 22.22 7.90 13.97
N PRO A 25 22.33 8.93 14.83
CA PRO A 25 21.18 9.74 15.18
C PRO A 25 20.58 10.31 13.90
N VAL A 26 19.28 10.24 13.75
CA VAL A 26 18.57 10.82 12.61
C VAL A 26 18.70 12.34 12.72
N PRO A 27 19.44 13.01 11.81
CA PRO A 27 19.56 14.45 11.87
C PRO A 27 18.24 15.09 11.43
N GLY A 28 17.66 15.93 12.27
CA GLY A 28 16.49 16.74 11.91
C GLY A 28 15.42 16.81 13.00
N PRO A 29 14.37 17.56 12.78
CA PRO A 29 13.28 17.79 13.73
C PRO A 29 12.27 16.64 13.78
N PHE A 30 12.64 15.45 13.33
CA PHE A 30 11.73 14.32 13.27
C PHE A 30 11.34 13.81 14.67
N ARG A 31 10.06 13.58 14.86
CA ARG A 31 9.46 13.15 16.13
C ARG A 31 8.82 11.78 16.05
N SER A 32 8.50 11.29 14.85
CA SER A 32 7.94 9.97 14.63
C SER A 32 8.45 9.35 13.32
N GLY A 33 8.45 8.01 13.27
CA GLY A 33 8.56 7.25 12.03
C GLY A 33 7.18 6.75 11.61
N VAL A 34 6.90 6.71 10.30
CA VAL A 34 5.60 6.32 9.76
C VAL A 34 5.75 5.12 8.83
N SER A 35 4.94 4.08 9.07
CA SER A 35 4.76 2.93 8.17
C SER A 35 3.35 2.98 7.61
N LEU A 36 3.21 3.08 6.28
CA LEU A 36 1.93 3.29 5.61
C LEU A 36 1.32 2.03 5.00
N HIS A 37 2.13 1.07 4.56
CA HIS A 37 1.64 -0.03 3.72
C HIS A 37 2.11 -1.38 4.28
N SER A 38 1.16 -2.14 4.84
CA SER A 38 1.45 -3.42 5.49
C SER A 38 0.18 -4.26 5.57
N HIS A 39 0.30 -5.52 5.17
CA HIS A 39 -0.80 -6.47 5.07
C HIS A 39 -0.85 -7.45 6.25
N THR A 40 -2.05 -7.90 6.56
CA THR A 40 -2.32 -8.88 7.61
C THR A 40 -3.10 -10.09 7.06
N MET A 41 -3.44 -11.01 7.92
CA MET A 41 -4.25 -12.19 7.56
C MET A 41 -5.65 -11.86 7.02
N PHE A 42 -6.06 -10.60 7.01
CA PHE A 42 -7.31 -10.15 6.42
C PHE A 42 -7.17 -9.70 4.97
N SER A 43 -5.94 -9.57 4.47
CA SER A 43 -5.69 -9.29 3.05
C SER A 43 -5.91 -10.55 2.22
N GLU A 44 -6.64 -10.43 1.14
CA GLU A 44 -6.86 -11.51 0.17
C GLU A 44 -6.04 -11.21 -1.08
N GLU A 45 -4.82 -11.79 -1.12
CA GLU A 45 -3.89 -11.63 -2.24
C GLU A 45 -4.31 -12.51 -3.40
N SER A 46 -4.69 -11.93 -4.52
CA SER A 46 -5.10 -12.69 -5.71
C SER A 46 -3.98 -13.58 -6.24
N LEU A 47 -4.32 -14.80 -6.59
CA LEU A 47 -3.40 -15.75 -7.22
C LEU A 47 -3.56 -15.80 -8.75
N ASP A 48 -4.32 -14.91 -9.37
CA ASP A 48 -4.56 -14.89 -10.81
C ASP A 48 -3.28 -14.65 -11.64
N MET A 49 -2.27 -14.02 -11.02
CA MET A 49 -0.95 -13.81 -11.62
C MET A 49 -0.12 -15.10 -11.74
N VAL A 50 -0.38 -16.13 -10.92
CA VAL A 50 0.45 -17.36 -10.86
C VAL A 50 0.58 -18.04 -12.22
N PRO A 51 -0.48 -18.25 -13.01
CA PRO A 51 -0.35 -18.84 -14.34
C PRO A 51 0.54 -18.04 -15.28
N ARG A 52 0.51 -16.70 -15.22
CA ARG A 52 1.33 -15.81 -16.08
C ARG A 52 2.81 -15.90 -15.76
N TYR A 53 3.16 -15.86 -14.48
CA TYR A 53 4.56 -15.96 -14.06
C TYR A 53 5.11 -17.38 -14.31
N THR A 54 4.35 -18.41 -14.03
CA THR A 54 4.78 -19.80 -14.19
C THR A 54 4.85 -20.26 -15.64
N ALA A 55 4.11 -19.62 -16.55
CA ALA A 55 4.24 -19.85 -18.00
C ALA A 55 5.66 -19.53 -18.52
N LYS A 56 6.36 -18.60 -17.89
CA LYS A 56 7.75 -18.24 -18.22
C LYS A 56 8.79 -19.22 -17.65
N LEU A 57 8.36 -20.15 -16.77
CA LEU A 57 9.21 -21.07 -16.03
C LEU A 57 8.73 -22.53 -16.27
N PRO A 58 9.14 -23.19 -17.37
CA PRO A 58 8.51 -24.42 -17.88
C PRO A 58 8.44 -25.54 -16.83
N TYR A 59 9.50 -25.74 -16.04
CA TYR A 59 9.51 -26.79 -15.00
C TYR A 59 8.54 -26.48 -13.84
N ILE A 60 8.49 -25.22 -13.42
CA ILE A 60 7.58 -24.77 -12.34
C ILE A 60 6.13 -24.82 -12.83
N GLY A 61 5.88 -24.33 -14.04
CA GLY A 61 4.55 -24.39 -14.65
C GLY A 61 4.03 -25.83 -14.80
N GLN A 62 4.91 -26.76 -15.14
CA GLN A 62 4.53 -28.20 -15.22
C GLN A 62 4.22 -28.77 -13.83
N ALA A 63 5.02 -28.45 -12.81
CA ALA A 63 4.78 -28.90 -11.44
C ALA A 63 3.45 -28.36 -10.89
N ILE A 64 3.14 -27.09 -11.17
CA ILE A 64 1.87 -26.46 -10.76
C ILE A 64 0.69 -27.13 -11.45
N ARG A 65 0.70 -27.28 -12.79
CA ARG A 65 -0.37 -27.99 -13.52
C ARG A 65 -0.60 -29.41 -13.01
N ARG A 66 0.49 -30.10 -12.64
CA ARG A 66 0.36 -31.44 -12.02
C ARG A 66 -0.37 -31.36 -10.67
N LYS A 67 -0.03 -30.36 -9.84
CA LYS A 67 -0.69 -30.16 -8.54
C LYS A 67 -2.14 -29.74 -8.67
N GLU A 68 -2.48 -28.92 -9.67
CA GLU A 68 -3.86 -28.57 -10.00
C GLU A 68 -4.67 -29.83 -10.36
N ALA A 69 -4.12 -30.67 -11.25
CA ALA A 69 -4.77 -31.93 -11.65
C ALA A 69 -4.94 -32.90 -10.46
N GLU A 70 -3.92 -33.06 -9.62
CA GLU A 70 -3.99 -33.87 -8.39
C GLU A 70 -5.07 -33.33 -7.43
N TYR A 71 -5.16 -32.00 -7.26
CA TYR A 71 -6.16 -31.36 -6.40
C TYR A 71 -7.57 -31.56 -6.94
N SER A 72 -7.78 -31.31 -8.25
CA SER A 72 -9.06 -31.44 -8.89
C SER A 72 -9.54 -32.91 -8.84
N ALA A 73 -8.65 -33.88 -9.11
CA ALA A 73 -8.97 -35.30 -9.00
C ALA A 73 -9.34 -35.73 -7.58
N LYS A 74 -8.66 -35.19 -6.56
CA LYS A 74 -8.90 -35.53 -5.15
C LYS A 74 -10.15 -34.87 -4.56
N ARG A 75 -10.51 -33.69 -5.02
CA ARG A 75 -11.59 -32.85 -4.44
C ARG A 75 -12.86 -32.83 -5.30
N GLY A 76 -12.78 -33.24 -6.57
CA GLY A 76 -13.89 -33.14 -7.52
C GLY A 76 -14.24 -31.70 -7.91
N ILE A 77 -13.31 -30.77 -7.68
CA ILE A 77 -13.48 -29.31 -7.92
C ILE A 77 -12.37 -28.87 -8.87
N GLU A 78 -12.72 -28.18 -9.95
CA GLU A 78 -11.73 -27.56 -10.82
C GLU A 78 -11.03 -26.42 -10.07
N PHE A 79 -9.69 -26.42 -10.07
CA PHE A 79 -8.90 -25.37 -9.46
C PHE A 79 -8.81 -24.16 -10.41
N ASP A 80 -9.24 -23.01 -9.96
CA ASP A 80 -9.21 -21.76 -10.73
C ASP A 80 -8.43 -20.68 -9.97
N PHE A 81 -7.22 -20.36 -10.44
CA PHE A 81 -6.39 -19.31 -9.84
C PHE A 81 -7.07 -17.94 -9.80
N ARG A 82 -8.00 -17.64 -10.70
CA ARG A 82 -8.75 -16.38 -10.71
C ARG A 82 -9.72 -16.23 -9.53
N LYS A 83 -10.01 -17.34 -8.85
CA LYS A 83 -10.88 -17.41 -7.67
C LYS A 83 -10.13 -17.81 -6.42
N ALA A 84 -8.83 -18.02 -6.55
CA ALA A 84 -7.96 -18.40 -5.44
C ALA A 84 -7.24 -17.18 -4.91
N PHE A 85 -7.05 -17.14 -3.62
CA PHE A 85 -6.29 -16.12 -2.93
C PHE A 85 -5.37 -16.72 -1.86
N TRP A 86 -4.35 -15.98 -1.50
CA TRP A 86 -3.48 -16.25 -0.38
C TRP A 86 -3.64 -15.14 0.67
N THR A 87 -3.48 -15.46 1.93
CA THR A 87 -3.51 -14.46 3.01
C THR A 87 -2.14 -14.37 3.67
N PRO A 88 -1.61 -13.17 3.92
CA PRO A 88 -0.41 -13.00 4.71
C PRO A 88 -0.54 -13.69 6.09
N PRO A 89 0.54 -14.26 6.64
CA PRO A 89 0.45 -15.10 7.85
C PRO A 89 0.41 -14.30 9.15
N LEU A 90 0.39 -12.96 9.11
CA LEU A 90 0.51 -12.11 10.28
C LEU A 90 -0.86 -11.66 10.78
N ALA A 91 -1.16 -11.97 12.06
CA ALA A 91 -2.30 -11.33 12.72
C ALA A 91 -2.06 -9.81 12.88
N PRO A 92 -3.10 -8.96 12.92
CA PRO A 92 -2.97 -7.49 12.98
C PRO A 92 -2.01 -6.99 14.05
N ARG A 93 -2.06 -7.56 15.25
CA ARG A 93 -1.17 -7.19 16.36
C ARG A 93 0.29 -7.57 16.08
N GLN A 94 0.53 -8.64 15.32
CA GLN A 94 1.89 -9.06 14.97
C GLN A 94 2.45 -8.12 13.90
N ALA A 95 1.68 -7.83 12.85
CA ALA A 95 2.05 -6.87 11.81
C ALA A 95 2.37 -5.50 12.43
N TYR A 96 1.44 -4.92 13.19
CA TYR A 96 1.66 -3.65 13.89
C TYR A 96 2.96 -3.64 14.71
N ARG A 97 3.21 -4.69 15.51
CA ARG A 97 4.42 -4.77 16.36
C ARG A 97 5.71 -4.89 15.54
N LEU A 98 5.67 -5.50 14.37
CA LEU A 98 6.85 -5.58 13.50
C LEU A 98 7.21 -4.18 12.98
N GLU A 99 6.23 -3.40 12.54
CA GLU A 99 6.41 -2.03 12.10
C GLU A 99 6.93 -1.14 13.25
N GLU A 100 6.22 -1.15 14.38
CA GLU A 100 6.60 -0.40 15.58
C GLU A 100 8.04 -0.70 16.02
N LYS A 101 8.40 -1.98 16.10
CA LYS A 101 9.74 -2.40 16.52
C LYS A 101 10.82 -2.01 15.51
N GLN A 102 10.51 -2.05 14.22
CA GLN A 102 11.46 -1.63 13.20
C GLN A 102 11.79 -0.15 13.35
N ILE A 103 10.78 0.72 13.42
CA ILE A 103 10.94 2.15 13.60
C ILE A 103 11.72 2.46 14.88
N GLN A 104 11.33 1.87 16.01
CA GLN A 104 12.00 2.05 17.29
C GLN A 104 13.47 1.61 17.26
N ARG A 105 13.79 0.50 16.59
CA ARG A 105 15.17 -0.01 16.52
C ARG A 105 16.07 0.78 15.59
N GLN A 106 15.51 1.29 14.48
CA GLN A 106 16.31 1.99 13.47
C GLN A 106 16.49 3.47 13.79
N PHE A 107 15.48 4.11 14.37
CA PHE A 107 15.45 5.56 14.53
C PHE A 107 15.28 6.03 15.99
N GLU A 108 14.97 5.14 16.92
CA GLU A 108 14.66 5.47 18.32
C GLU A 108 13.45 6.41 18.47
N LEU A 109 12.57 6.43 17.46
CA LEU A 109 11.38 7.27 17.40
C LEU A 109 10.10 6.49 17.72
N PRO A 110 9.04 7.15 18.21
CA PRO A 110 7.69 6.63 18.21
C PRO A 110 7.23 6.24 16.82
N ALA A 111 6.35 5.25 16.71
CA ALA A 111 5.86 4.74 15.44
C ALA A 111 4.39 5.13 15.22
N LEU A 112 4.10 5.66 14.04
CA LEU A 112 2.77 5.80 13.49
C LEU A 112 2.61 4.70 12.42
N VAL A 113 1.67 3.77 12.65
CA VAL A 113 1.52 2.57 11.82
C VAL A 113 0.12 2.52 11.25
N SER A 114 0.03 2.37 9.94
CA SER A 114 -1.18 2.13 9.18
C SER A 114 -1.14 0.72 8.59
N LEU A 115 -2.19 -0.08 8.84
CA LEU A 115 -2.37 -1.41 8.27
C LEU A 115 -3.39 -1.30 7.14
N THR A 116 -3.06 -1.85 5.97
CA THR A 116 -3.77 -1.59 4.71
C THR A 116 -4.07 -2.89 3.96
N ASP A 117 -4.86 -3.76 4.57
CA ASP A 117 -5.29 -4.97 3.88
C ASP A 117 -6.09 -4.64 2.61
N HIS A 118 -5.99 -5.47 1.58
CA HIS A 118 -6.73 -5.30 0.34
C HIS A 118 -8.24 -5.28 0.59
N ASP A 119 -8.86 -4.15 0.23
CA ASP A 119 -10.30 -3.91 0.31
C ASP A 119 -10.91 -4.22 1.70
N ASP A 120 -10.11 -4.12 2.79
CA ASP A 120 -10.51 -4.52 4.13
C ASP A 120 -9.95 -3.59 5.23
N ILE A 121 -10.81 -3.15 6.14
CA ILE A 121 -10.45 -2.31 7.29
C ILE A 121 -10.38 -3.08 8.62
N ARG A 122 -10.68 -4.39 8.63
CA ARG A 122 -10.84 -5.19 9.87
C ARG A 122 -9.60 -5.22 10.74
N ALA A 123 -8.41 -5.22 10.16
CA ALA A 123 -7.16 -5.28 10.92
C ALA A 123 -7.06 -4.15 11.95
N ALA A 124 -7.18 -2.92 11.50
CA ALA A 124 -7.12 -1.76 12.37
C ALA A 124 -8.36 -1.66 13.27
N ALA A 125 -9.56 -1.98 12.76
CA ALA A 125 -10.80 -1.97 13.53
C ALA A 125 -10.73 -2.92 14.74
N LEU A 126 -10.22 -4.14 14.58
CA LEU A 126 -10.02 -5.09 15.66
C LEU A 126 -8.98 -4.62 16.69
N LEU A 127 -7.89 -4.00 16.23
CA LEU A 127 -6.89 -3.47 17.17
C LEU A 127 -7.43 -2.33 18.01
N ARG A 128 -8.25 -1.44 17.44
CA ARG A 128 -8.84 -0.28 18.14
C ARG A 128 -9.75 -0.62 19.31
N VAL A 129 -10.20 -1.87 19.44
CA VAL A 129 -10.91 -2.37 20.63
C VAL A 129 -10.02 -2.30 21.89
N LEU A 130 -8.70 -2.36 21.71
CA LEU A 130 -7.74 -2.26 22.80
C LEU A 130 -7.32 -0.79 23.00
N ASP A 131 -7.35 -0.30 24.24
CA ASP A 131 -7.04 1.11 24.57
C ASP A 131 -5.70 1.59 24.01
N ARG A 132 -4.67 0.75 24.07
CA ARG A 132 -3.34 1.07 23.52
C ARG A 132 -3.39 1.43 22.03
N PHE A 133 -4.31 0.85 21.29
CA PHE A 133 -4.40 0.96 19.84
C PHE A 133 -5.57 1.82 19.37
N ARG A 134 -6.25 2.50 20.27
CA ARG A 134 -7.45 3.30 19.95
C ARG A 134 -7.22 4.38 18.90
N LYS A 135 -5.99 4.87 18.77
CA LYS A 135 -5.59 5.93 17.84
C LYS A 135 -4.95 5.42 16.53
N ILE A 136 -4.92 4.09 16.31
CA ILE A 136 -4.46 3.56 15.02
C ILE A 136 -5.41 4.02 13.91
N PRO A 137 -4.90 4.55 12.77
CA PRO A 137 -5.76 4.91 11.66
C PRO A 137 -6.49 3.69 11.11
N LEU A 138 -7.77 3.83 10.79
CA LEU A 138 -8.47 2.86 9.95
C LEU A 138 -8.03 3.08 8.51
N SER A 139 -7.54 2.03 7.86
CA SER A 139 -6.94 2.15 6.54
C SER A 139 -7.19 0.89 5.72
N THR A 140 -7.13 1.02 4.42
CA THR A 140 -7.25 -0.08 3.47
C THR A 140 -6.46 0.22 2.21
N GLU A 141 -6.01 -0.80 1.52
CA GLU A 141 -5.56 -0.69 0.14
C GLU A 141 -6.73 -1.03 -0.78
N TRP A 142 -7.31 0.00 -1.38
CA TRP A 142 -8.49 -0.13 -2.23
C TRP A 142 -8.12 -0.48 -3.66
N THR A 143 -8.70 -1.55 -4.19
CA THR A 143 -8.57 -1.97 -5.59
C THR A 143 -9.49 -1.16 -6.48
N VAL A 144 -8.92 -0.37 -7.38
CA VAL A 144 -9.61 0.57 -8.27
C VAL A 144 -9.53 0.11 -9.72
N PRO A 145 -10.55 -0.55 -10.26
CA PRO A 145 -10.61 -0.84 -11.69
C PRO A 145 -10.59 0.44 -12.51
N PHE A 146 -9.69 0.52 -13.51
CA PHE A 146 -9.56 1.68 -14.37
C PHE A 146 -9.08 1.28 -15.77
N GLY A 147 -9.89 1.50 -16.78
CA GLY A 147 -9.59 1.09 -18.15
C GLY A 147 -9.33 -0.42 -18.27
N PRO A 148 -8.23 -0.84 -18.91
CA PRO A 148 -7.90 -2.26 -19.08
C PRO A 148 -7.26 -2.90 -17.85
N THR A 149 -6.96 -2.11 -16.78
CA THR A 149 -6.24 -2.57 -15.58
C THR A 149 -6.97 -2.17 -14.29
N PHE A 150 -6.28 -2.19 -13.20
CA PHE A 150 -6.64 -1.61 -11.92
C PHE A 150 -5.42 -0.94 -11.30
N PHE A 151 -5.66 -0.04 -10.37
CA PHE A 151 -4.65 0.55 -9.51
C PHE A 151 -5.03 0.35 -8.06
N HIS A 152 -4.06 0.44 -7.16
CA HIS A 152 -4.32 0.41 -5.73
C HIS A 152 -4.20 1.81 -5.12
N LEU A 153 -5.22 2.20 -4.37
CA LEU A 153 -5.21 3.43 -3.59
C LEU A 153 -5.15 3.09 -2.09
N GLY A 154 -4.06 3.48 -1.45
CA GLY A 154 -3.96 3.47 0.01
C GLY A 154 -4.85 4.56 0.58
N LEU A 155 -5.90 4.18 1.29
CA LEU A 155 -6.76 5.09 2.03
C LEU A 155 -6.40 5.01 3.51
N HIS A 156 -5.84 6.09 4.05
CA HIS A 156 -5.36 6.12 5.42
C HIS A 156 -6.19 7.10 6.26
N ASN A 157 -6.44 6.70 7.51
CA ASN A 157 -7.18 7.49 8.49
C ASN A 157 -8.66 7.71 8.13
N ILE A 158 -9.33 6.66 7.68
CA ILE A 158 -10.78 6.67 7.45
C ILE A 158 -11.50 6.93 8.78
N PRO A 159 -12.43 7.92 8.87
CA PRO A 159 -13.19 8.19 10.09
C PRO A 159 -14.00 6.97 10.53
N VAL A 160 -13.93 6.64 11.81
CA VAL A 160 -14.60 5.45 12.39
C VAL A 160 -16.09 5.44 12.08
N GLU A 161 -16.73 6.57 12.25
CA GLU A 161 -18.19 6.75 12.09
C GLU A 161 -18.64 6.56 10.65
N GLN A 162 -17.75 6.77 9.68
CA GLN A 162 -18.04 6.66 8.25
C GLN A 162 -17.45 5.38 7.63
N SER A 163 -16.63 4.63 8.38
CA SER A 163 -15.79 3.57 7.84
C SER A 163 -16.57 2.45 7.15
N ILE A 164 -17.70 2.01 7.73
CA ILE A 164 -18.56 0.98 7.15
C ILE A 164 -19.21 1.47 5.85
N ALA A 165 -19.69 2.72 5.83
CA ALA A 165 -20.33 3.29 4.64
C ALA A 165 -19.29 3.49 3.51
N ILE A 166 -18.13 4.04 3.84
CA ILE A 166 -17.02 4.21 2.87
C ILE A 166 -16.62 2.84 2.31
N GLN A 167 -16.35 1.86 3.17
CA GLN A 167 -15.94 0.52 2.73
C GLN A 167 -16.99 -0.12 1.78
N ALA A 168 -18.28 0.04 2.09
CA ALA A 168 -19.35 -0.49 1.24
C ALA A 168 -19.36 0.17 -0.15
N GLU A 169 -19.15 1.49 -0.24
CA GLU A 169 -19.11 2.22 -1.50
C GLU A 169 -17.87 1.85 -2.32
N LEU A 170 -16.70 1.68 -1.67
CA LEU A 170 -15.47 1.23 -2.32
C LEU A 170 -15.66 -0.17 -2.91
N SER A 171 -16.17 -1.12 -2.13
CA SER A 171 -16.44 -2.49 -2.56
C SER A 171 -17.47 -2.55 -3.70
N GLN A 172 -18.50 -1.69 -3.65
CA GLN A 172 -19.48 -1.59 -4.73
C GLN A 172 -18.83 -1.13 -6.03
N PHE A 173 -17.95 -0.12 -5.97
CA PHE A 173 -17.22 0.35 -7.14
C PHE A 173 -16.27 -0.71 -7.69
N THR A 174 -15.48 -1.36 -6.83
CA THR A 174 -14.56 -2.44 -7.24
C THR A 174 -15.31 -3.57 -7.96
N ALA A 175 -16.48 -3.97 -7.44
CA ALA A 175 -17.30 -5.03 -8.02
C ALA A 175 -18.02 -4.61 -9.32
N ASN A 176 -18.40 -3.35 -9.46
CA ASN A 176 -19.16 -2.85 -10.61
C ASN A 176 -18.81 -1.40 -10.93
N PRO A 177 -17.65 -1.15 -11.58
CA PRO A 177 -17.19 0.18 -11.89
C PRO A 177 -18.07 0.82 -12.98
N LEU A 178 -18.74 1.91 -12.64
CA LEU A 178 -19.57 2.67 -13.59
C LEU A 178 -18.89 3.99 -13.97
N PRO A 179 -19.09 4.48 -15.21
CA PRO A 179 -18.55 5.77 -15.64
C PRO A 179 -18.91 6.91 -14.68
N GLY A 180 -17.94 7.75 -14.34
CA GLY A 180 -18.09 8.88 -13.44
C GLY A 180 -18.18 8.56 -11.95
N MET A 181 -18.37 7.29 -11.57
CA MET A 181 -18.45 6.88 -10.18
C MET A 181 -17.12 7.06 -9.44
N LEU A 182 -15.98 6.76 -10.07
CA LEU A 182 -14.65 6.98 -9.50
C LEU A 182 -14.44 8.45 -9.13
N ALA A 183 -14.74 9.37 -10.05
CA ALA A 183 -14.59 10.80 -9.81
C ALA A 183 -15.49 11.29 -8.65
N ALA A 184 -16.69 10.73 -8.51
CA ALA A 184 -17.59 11.05 -7.41
C ALA A 184 -17.06 10.53 -6.07
N LEU A 185 -16.57 9.28 -6.04
CA LEU A 185 -15.95 8.68 -4.84
C LEU A 185 -14.69 9.43 -4.41
N LEU A 186 -13.78 9.71 -5.34
CA LEU A 186 -12.54 10.42 -5.01
C LEU A 186 -12.83 11.84 -4.49
N ARG A 187 -13.81 12.57 -5.06
CA ARG A 187 -14.23 13.87 -4.51
C ARG A 187 -14.81 13.75 -3.10
N LYS A 188 -15.62 12.70 -2.85
CA LYS A 188 -16.18 12.43 -1.53
C LYS A 188 -15.07 12.13 -0.52
N LEU A 189 -14.11 11.27 -0.88
CA LEU A 189 -12.96 10.92 -0.03
C LEU A 189 -12.10 12.15 0.26
N ASN A 190 -11.81 12.97 -0.74
CA ASN A 190 -11.03 14.20 -0.59
C ASN A 190 -11.72 15.26 0.29
N ALA A 191 -13.05 15.19 0.46
CA ALA A 191 -13.78 16.08 1.36
C ALA A 191 -13.78 15.58 2.82
N VAL A 192 -13.25 14.39 3.09
CA VAL A 192 -13.12 13.85 4.45
C VAL A 192 -11.87 14.43 5.10
N PRO A 193 -11.98 15.15 6.23
CA PRO A 193 -10.82 15.70 6.92
C PRO A 193 -9.84 14.61 7.32
N ASP A 194 -8.55 14.93 7.24
CA ASP A 194 -7.43 14.08 7.67
C ASP A 194 -7.35 12.69 7.01
N LEU A 195 -8.08 12.48 5.91
CA LEU A 195 -7.99 11.28 5.10
C LEU A 195 -6.90 11.45 4.05
N LEU A 196 -5.91 10.55 4.05
CA LEU A 196 -4.83 10.53 3.06
C LEU A 196 -5.13 9.49 1.99
N VAL A 197 -5.07 9.90 0.71
CA VAL A 197 -5.20 9.04 -0.46
C VAL A 197 -3.86 8.95 -1.16
N VAL A 198 -3.28 7.76 -1.21
CA VAL A 198 -1.98 7.47 -1.82
C VAL A 198 -2.16 6.53 -3.00
N LEU A 199 -1.58 6.85 -4.16
CA LEU A 199 -1.51 5.91 -5.27
C LEU A 199 -0.34 4.96 -5.04
N ASN A 200 -0.65 3.72 -4.64
CA ASN A 200 0.31 2.69 -4.29
C ASN A 200 1.00 2.14 -5.55
N HIS A 201 2.29 1.81 -5.44
CA HIS A 201 3.15 1.21 -6.48
C HIS A 201 2.70 1.53 -7.93
N PRO A 202 2.60 2.82 -8.32
CA PRO A 202 1.90 3.27 -9.52
C PRO A 202 2.43 2.70 -10.84
N LEU A 203 3.68 2.24 -10.87
CA LEU A 203 4.33 1.69 -12.06
C LEU A 203 4.25 0.16 -12.15
N TRP A 204 3.66 -0.51 -11.14
CA TRP A 204 3.53 -1.96 -11.17
C TRP A 204 2.35 -2.40 -12.04
N ASP A 205 2.67 -2.98 -13.19
CA ASP A 205 1.67 -3.63 -14.06
C ASP A 205 1.30 -5.02 -13.50
N GLU A 206 0.48 -5.04 -12.47
CA GLU A 206 0.08 -6.27 -11.80
C GLU A 206 -0.80 -7.14 -12.70
N LYS A 207 -1.69 -6.54 -13.47
CA LYS A 207 -2.56 -7.25 -14.41
C LYS A 207 -1.81 -7.78 -15.63
N GLY A 208 -0.63 -7.23 -15.94
CA GLY A 208 0.21 -7.67 -17.05
C GLY A 208 -0.33 -7.28 -18.42
N ILE A 209 -0.90 -6.07 -18.54
CA ILE A 209 -1.38 -5.51 -19.82
C ILE A 209 -0.24 -5.04 -20.72
N GLY A 210 0.98 -4.88 -20.17
CA GLY A 210 2.15 -4.36 -20.85
C GLY A 210 2.52 -2.98 -20.37
N ALA A 211 3.85 -2.75 -20.25
CA ALA A 211 4.40 -1.55 -19.61
C ALA A 211 3.92 -0.23 -20.27
N ASP A 212 3.83 -0.20 -21.60
CA ASP A 212 3.41 1.02 -22.32
C ASP A 212 1.93 1.31 -22.10
N GLU A 213 1.06 0.31 -22.22
CA GLU A 213 -0.37 0.44 -21.99
C GLU A 213 -0.67 0.80 -20.52
N HIS A 214 0.03 0.16 -19.58
CA HIS A 214 -0.09 0.50 -18.16
C HIS A 214 0.31 1.97 -17.88
N ARG A 215 1.44 2.44 -18.44
CA ARG A 215 1.88 3.84 -18.30
C ARG A 215 0.88 4.83 -18.91
N GLN A 216 0.34 4.51 -20.07
CA GLN A 216 -0.68 5.36 -20.70
C GLN A 216 -1.94 5.44 -19.85
N THR A 217 -2.39 4.32 -19.32
CA THR A 217 -3.55 4.24 -18.42
C THR A 217 -3.29 5.02 -17.11
N LEU A 218 -2.09 4.91 -16.53
CA LEU A 218 -1.66 5.70 -15.37
C LEU A 218 -1.68 7.20 -15.67
N HIS A 219 -1.18 7.62 -16.82
CA HIS A 219 -1.25 9.03 -17.23
C HIS A 219 -2.68 9.52 -17.34
N THR A 220 -3.59 8.71 -17.88
CA THR A 220 -5.01 9.04 -17.94
C THR A 220 -5.60 9.19 -16.54
N LEU A 221 -5.35 8.23 -15.63
CA LEU A 221 -5.78 8.29 -14.23
C LEU A 221 -5.32 9.59 -13.56
N LEU A 222 -4.04 9.92 -13.67
CA LEU A 222 -3.49 11.13 -13.05
C LEU A 222 -4.04 12.40 -13.70
N SER A 223 -4.22 12.44 -15.02
CA SER A 223 -4.79 13.61 -15.70
C SER A 223 -6.22 13.91 -15.25
N GLU A 224 -7.01 12.88 -14.95
CA GLU A 224 -8.40 13.00 -14.54
C GLU A 224 -8.58 13.22 -13.04
N HIS A 225 -7.70 12.62 -12.22
CA HIS A 225 -7.98 12.45 -10.78
C HIS A 225 -6.87 12.92 -9.84
N ARG A 226 -5.70 13.40 -10.33
CA ARG A 226 -4.57 13.78 -9.46
C ARG A 226 -4.92 14.80 -8.37
N LEU A 227 -5.94 15.63 -8.57
CA LEU A 227 -6.38 16.61 -7.56
C LEU A 227 -7.05 15.97 -6.34
N HIS A 228 -7.35 14.68 -6.41
CA HIS A 228 -7.97 13.90 -5.34
C HIS A 228 -7.06 12.77 -4.83
N ILE A 229 -5.84 12.68 -5.35
CA ILE A 229 -4.79 11.76 -4.92
C ILE A 229 -3.71 12.62 -4.29
N HIS A 230 -3.41 12.41 -3.01
CA HIS A 230 -2.56 13.29 -2.25
C HIS A 230 -1.07 13.02 -2.48
N ALA A 231 -0.68 11.74 -2.69
CA ALA A 231 0.71 11.37 -2.88
C ALA A 231 0.85 10.13 -3.79
N LEU A 232 2.07 9.91 -4.32
CA LEU A 232 2.48 8.68 -4.97
C LEU A 232 3.35 7.85 -4.01
N GLU A 233 3.24 6.53 -4.07
CA GLU A 233 4.02 5.65 -3.21
C GLU A 233 5.36 5.26 -3.82
N LEU A 234 6.43 5.41 -3.03
CA LEU A 234 7.68 4.66 -3.20
C LEU A 234 7.51 3.33 -2.48
N ASN A 235 7.60 2.23 -3.20
CA ASN A 235 7.26 0.92 -2.66
C ASN A 235 8.50 0.09 -2.29
N GLY A 236 8.50 -0.47 -1.09
CA GLY A 236 9.63 -1.23 -0.54
C GLY A 236 9.91 -2.56 -1.24
N LEU A 237 8.93 -3.15 -1.91
CA LEU A 237 9.07 -4.38 -2.69
C LEU A 237 9.52 -4.13 -4.14
N ARG A 238 9.52 -2.86 -4.57
CA ARG A 238 9.89 -2.50 -5.94
C ARG A 238 11.36 -2.14 -6.06
N SER A 239 11.90 -2.23 -7.27
CA SER A 239 13.30 -1.87 -7.52
C SER A 239 13.54 -0.38 -7.26
N TRP A 240 14.76 -0.03 -6.81
CA TRP A 240 15.13 1.37 -6.63
C TRP A 240 15.01 2.19 -7.94
N ARG A 241 15.27 1.56 -9.09
CA ARG A 241 15.07 2.19 -10.40
C ARG A 241 13.62 2.61 -10.62
N GLU A 242 12.67 1.73 -10.29
CA GLU A 242 11.25 2.02 -10.39
C GLU A 242 10.85 3.15 -9.42
N ASN A 243 11.34 3.11 -8.18
CA ASN A 243 11.11 4.18 -7.20
C ASN A 243 11.65 5.54 -7.67
N LEU A 244 12.79 5.58 -8.36
CA LEU A 244 13.28 6.82 -8.98
C LEU A 244 12.34 7.32 -10.08
N GLU A 245 11.77 6.44 -10.89
CA GLU A 245 10.77 6.81 -11.91
C GLU A 245 9.51 7.39 -11.25
N VAL A 246 9.08 6.85 -10.09
CA VAL A 246 7.96 7.41 -9.31
C VAL A 246 8.29 8.81 -8.77
N ILE A 247 9.52 9.05 -8.29
CA ILE A 247 9.94 10.40 -7.86
C ILE A 247 9.84 11.40 -9.01
N TRP A 248 10.28 11.01 -10.20
CA TRP A 248 10.18 11.89 -11.38
C TRP A 248 8.72 12.11 -11.80
N LEU A 249 7.89 11.06 -11.73
CA LEU A 249 6.46 11.16 -11.99
C LEU A 249 5.78 12.15 -11.01
N GLY A 250 6.09 12.06 -9.73
CA GLY A 250 5.61 12.97 -8.71
C GLY A 250 6.00 14.43 -9.01
N ARG A 251 7.28 14.66 -9.31
CA ARG A 251 7.78 16.00 -9.69
C ARG A 251 7.10 16.55 -10.94
N ALA A 252 6.92 15.73 -11.97
CA ALA A 252 6.28 16.13 -13.22
C ALA A 252 4.80 16.49 -13.03
N ASN A 253 4.11 15.91 -12.04
CA ASN A 253 2.70 16.16 -11.76
C ASN A 253 2.48 17.12 -10.56
N GLY A 254 3.54 17.62 -9.92
CA GLY A 254 3.45 18.47 -8.73
C GLY A 254 2.87 17.72 -7.52
N MET A 255 3.12 16.40 -7.43
CA MET A 255 2.61 15.53 -6.36
C MET A 255 3.75 15.14 -5.42
N PRO A 256 3.51 15.14 -4.09
CA PRO A 256 4.47 14.59 -3.16
C PRO A 256 4.61 13.07 -3.33
N VAL A 257 5.69 12.52 -2.76
CA VAL A 257 5.89 11.07 -2.66
C VAL A 257 6.03 10.68 -1.19
N VAL A 258 5.44 9.56 -0.83
CA VAL A 258 5.57 8.91 0.48
C VAL A 258 6.07 7.50 0.32
N SER A 259 6.61 6.87 1.35
CA SER A 259 7.05 5.48 1.24
C SER A 259 6.04 4.53 1.85
N GLY A 260 5.83 3.39 1.16
CA GLY A 260 5.10 2.24 1.65
C GLY A 260 5.96 0.99 1.67
N GLY A 261 5.77 0.14 2.67
CA GLY A 261 6.54 -1.08 2.84
C GLY A 261 6.05 -2.23 2.00
N ASP A 262 4.76 -2.25 1.76
CA ASP A 262 4.03 -3.34 1.09
C ASP A 262 4.36 -4.71 1.72
N ARG A 263 4.38 -4.70 3.05
CA ARG A 263 4.85 -5.85 3.82
C ARG A 263 3.78 -6.93 3.91
N HIS A 264 4.11 -8.13 3.46
CA HIS A 264 3.25 -9.32 3.54
C HIS A 264 3.74 -10.38 4.53
N GLY A 265 4.87 -10.15 5.20
CA GLY A 265 5.52 -11.13 6.07
C GLY A 265 6.39 -10.49 7.14
N ARG A 266 7.47 -11.19 7.51
CA ARG A 266 8.39 -10.74 8.58
C ARG A 266 9.56 -9.91 8.06
N GLU A 267 9.72 -9.79 6.77
CA GLU A 267 10.78 -8.99 6.14
C GLU A 267 10.62 -7.52 6.55
N PRO A 268 11.74 -6.85 6.90
CA PRO A 268 11.69 -5.44 7.26
C PRO A 268 11.36 -4.56 6.05
N ASN A 269 10.65 -3.47 6.28
CA ASN A 269 10.45 -2.47 5.25
C ASN A 269 11.80 -1.89 4.77
N ALA A 270 11.94 -1.79 3.46
CA ALA A 270 13.14 -1.21 2.85
C ALA A 270 13.17 0.32 2.96
N ILE A 271 11.99 0.95 3.04
CA ILE A 271 11.79 2.40 3.04
C ILE A 271 10.75 2.77 4.10
N LEU A 272 11.00 3.83 4.89
CA LEU A 272 10.11 4.35 5.91
C LEU A 272 10.02 5.88 5.79
N ASN A 273 8.91 6.47 6.24
CA ASN A 273 8.77 7.92 6.35
C ASN A 273 9.21 8.41 7.72
N LEU A 274 9.75 9.62 7.78
CA LEU A 274 10.04 10.35 9.01
C LEU A 274 9.27 11.67 9.00
N THR A 275 8.67 12.05 10.12
CA THR A 275 7.80 13.22 10.25
C THR A 275 8.09 14.00 11.53
N GLY A 276 7.84 15.30 11.49
CA GLY A 276 7.78 16.17 12.68
C GLY A 276 6.51 15.99 13.51
N ALA A 277 5.49 15.34 12.93
CA ALA A 277 4.23 15.09 13.62
C ALA A 277 4.36 13.98 14.69
N THR A 278 3.45 14.02 15.68
CA THR A 278 3.34 12.99 16.74
C THR A 278 2.03 12.21 16.66
N THR A 279 1.16 12.58 15.73
CA THR A 279 -0.11 11.90 15.44
C THR A 279 -0.22 11.62 13.95
N PHE A 280 -1.12 10.71 13.59
CA PHE A 280 -1.31 10.38 12.19
C PHE A 280 -1.97 11.53 11.42
N GLU A 281 -2.91 12.24 12.05
CA GLU A 281 -3.54 13.44 11.49
C GLU A 281 -2.50 14.51 11.16
N GLY A 282 -1.58 14.80 12.10
CA GLY A 282 -0.49 15.74 11.86
C GLY A 282 0.46 15.30 10.74
N PHE A 283 0.67 14.00 10.56
CA PHE A 283 1.43 13.50 9.41
C PHE A 283 0.68 13.74 8.09
N VAL A 284 -0.64 13.54 8.08
CA VAL A 284 -1.46 13.82 6.88
C VAL A 284 -1.39 15.30 6.50
N GLU A 285 -1.37 16.21 7.47
CA GLU A 285 -1.22 17.66 7.24
C GLU A 285 0.16 18.04 6.63
N GLU A 286 1.19 17.22 6.87
CA GLU A 286 2.54 17.44 6.31
C GLU A 286 2.65 16.95 4.84
N VAL A 287 1.80 16.03 4.41
CA VAL A 287 1.82 15.45 3.06
C VAL A 287 1.06 16.33 2.07
#